data_cea7fef2ea6c3e8bfa4344e4c972929a
#
_entry.id   cea7fef2ea6c3e8bfa4344e4c972929a
#
_cell.length_a   1.000
_cell.length_b   1.000
_cell.length_c   1.000
_cell.angle_alpha   90.00
_cell.angle_beta   90.00
_cell.angle_gamma   90.00
#
_symmetry.space_group_name_H-M   'P 1'
#
loop_
_entity.id
_entity.type
_entity.pdbx_description
1 polymer ?
#
loop_
_entity_poly.entity_id
_entity_poly.type
_entity_poly.pdbx_seq_one_letter_code
_entity_poly.pdbx_strand_id
1 'polypeptide(L)' 'MLDSKKASVDWRAVGRRLRELRGFEVNQAAFARELGVSQAQLSRYEKGKSEMGAEVLLRISRQFGKSMEWVLTGEDR' A
#
# COMPACT_ATOMS: atom_id res chain seq x y z
N MET A 1 24.36 -5.28 15.75
CA MET A 1 23.90 -5.41 15.50
C MET A 1 22.89 -5.72 15.09
N LEU A 2 22.46 -5.85 15.10
CA LEU A 2 21.70 -6.11 14.79
C LEU A 2 20.49 -6.16 14.43
N ASP A 3 20.03 -6.27 14.70
CA ASP A 3 18.75 -6.35 14.74
C ASP A 3 18.06 -5.50 13.89
N SER A 4 18.59 -4.52 13.61
CA SER A 4 18.04 -3.62 12.71
C SER A 4 17.68 -4.27 11.46
N LYS A 5 18.35 -5.30 11.13
CA LYS A 5 18.01 -5.89 9.94
C LYS A 5 16.75 -6.59 10.06
N LYS A 6 16.14 -6.58 11.15
CA LYS A 6 14.88 -7.17 11.27
C LYS A 6 13.79 -6.21 11.07
N ALA A 7 14.05 -5.10 10.45
CA ALA A 7 12.99 -4.18 10.12
C ALA A 7 11.93 -4.94 9.37
N SER A 8 10.71 -4.86 9.79
CA SER A 8 9.64 -5.53 9.11
C SER A 8 8.55 -4.52 8.83
N VAL A 9 7.80 -4.76 7.78
CA VAL A 9 6.75 -3.86 7.37
C VAL A 9 5.48 -4.21 8.13
N ASP A 10 4.83 -3.19 8.65
CA ASP A 10 3.54 -3.38 9.29
C ASP A 10 2.47 -3.30 8.19
N TRP A 11 2.08 -4.43 7.68
CA TRP A 11 1.18 -4.46 6.53
C TRP A 11 -0.23 -3.96 6.83
N ARG A 12 -0.64 -4.00 8.09
CA ARG A 12 -1.91 -3.40 8.47
C ARG A 12 -1.85 -1.89 8.36
N ALA A 13 -0.74 -1.31 8.77
CA ALA A 13 -0.58 0.13 8.65
C ALA A 13 -0.47 0.53 7.18
N VAL A 14 0.22 -0.26 6.37
CA VAL A 14 0.29 -0.01 4.94
C VAL A 14 -1.13 -0.04 4.35
N GLY A 15 -1.92 -1.01 4.74
CA GLY A 15 -3.29 -1.12 4.26
C GLY A 15 -4.13 0.09 4.61
N ARG A 16 -3.96 0.60 5.83
CA ARG A 16 -4.68 1.81 6.25
C ARG A 16 -4.27 3.01 5.42
N ARG A 17 -2.97 3.15 5.14
CA ARG A 17 -2.49 4.26 4.31
C ARG A 17 -3.06 4.15 2.90
N LEU A 18 -3.10 2.95 2.37
CA LEU A 18 -3.65 2.71 1.05
C LEU A 18 -5.13 3.10 1.00
N ARG A 19 -5.87 2.72 2.02
CA ARG A 19 -7.27 3.06 2.09
C ARG A 19 -7.49 4.56 2.19
N GLU A 20 -6.63 5.26 2.94
CA GLU A 20 -6.71 6.70 3.04
C GLU A 20 -6.42 7.35 1.70
N LEU A 21 -5.46 6.83 0.97
CA LEU A 21 -5.16 7.36 -0.36
C LEU A 21 -6.32 7.17 -1.31
N ARG A 22 -7.03 6.06 -1.18
CA ARG A 22 -8.19 5.82 -2.04
C ARG A 22 -9.30 6.83 -1.76
N GLY A 23 -9.51 7.18 -0.51
CA GLY A 23 -10.52 8.14 -0.13
C GLY A 23 -11.92 7.57 -0.18
N PHE A 24 -12.89 8.47 -0.02
CA PHE A 24 -14.28 8.04 0.06
C PHE A 24 -14.95 7.96 -1.29
N GLU A 25 -14.46 8.71 -2.27
CA GLU A 25 -15.20 8.85 -3.52
C GLU A 25 -14.86 7.82 -4.56
N VAL A 26 -13.73 7.15 -4.40
CA VAL A 26 -13.32 6.13 -5.36
C VAL A 26 -13.66 4.78 -4.77
N ASN A 27 -14.50 4.03 -5.46
CA ASN A 27 -14.85 2.73 -4.90
C ASN A 27 -13.70 1.75 -5.11
N GLN A 28 -13.76 0.67 -4.37
CA GLN A 28 -12.68 -0.30 -4.33
C GLN A 28 -12.44 -0.95 -5.69
N ALA A 29 -13.51 -1.24 -6.42
CA ALA A 29 -13.37 -1.88 -7.72
C ALA A 29 -12.63 -0.99 -8.72
N ALA A 30 -12.95 0.29 -8.73
CA ALA A 30 -12.30 1.23 -9.64
C ALA A 30 -10.82 1.39 -9.26
N PHE A 31 -10.54 1.49 -7.98
CA PHE A 31 -9.17 1.65 -7.51
C PHE A 31 -8.34 0.41 -7.84
N ALA A 32 -8.92 -0.77 -7.66
CA ALA A 32 -8.23 -2.01 -7.99
C ALA A 32 -7.86 -2.03 -9.46
N ARG A 33 -8.77 -1.57 -10.31
CA ARG A 33 -8.51 -1.52 -11.73
C ARG A 33 -7.33 -0.59 -12.03
N GLU A 34 -7.29 0.55 -11.36
CA GLU A 34 -6.18 1.48 -11.56
C GLU A 34 -4.86 0.89 -11.12
N LEU A 35 -4.87 0.08 -10.08
CA LEU A 35 -3.65 -0.53 -9.59
C LEU A 35 -3.29 -1.82 -10.32
N GLY A 36 -4.17 -2.29 -11.19
CA GLY A 36 -3.90 -3.50 -11.95
C GLY A 36 -4.05 -4.77 -11.13
N VAL A 37 -4.90 -4.76 -10.12
CA VAL A 37 -5.15 -5.93 -9.29
C VAL A 37 -6.66 -6.17 -9.22
N SER A 38 -7.04 -7.36 -8.75
CA SER A 38 -8.46 -7.64 -8.56
C SER A 38 -8.98 -6.91 -7.34
N GLN A 39 -10.29 -6.72 -7.27
CA GLN A 39 -10.89 -6.10 -6.11
C GLN A 39 -10.64 -6.93 -4.86
N ALA A 40 -10.70 -8.25 -4.98
CA ALA A 40 -10.45 -9.13 -3.86
C ALA A 40 -9.02 -8.93 -3.34
N GLN A 41 -8.06 -8.79 -4.25
CA GLN A 41 -6.68 -8.57 -3.85
C GLN A 41 -6.51 -7.21 -3.18
N LEU A 42 -7.15 -6.18 -3.71
CA LEU A 42 -7.09 -4.87 -3.09
C LEU A 42 -7.68 -4.90 -1.69
N SER A 43 -8.79 -5.61 -1.52
CA SER A 43 -9.40 -5.76 -0.21
C SER A 43 -8.42 -6.37 0.78
N ARG A 44 -7.67 -7.38 0.35
CA ARG A 44 -6.68 -8.02 1.21
C ARG A 44 -5.55 -7.06 1.56
N TYR A 45 -5.12 -6.26 0.61
CA TYR A 45 -4.10 -5.25 0.88
C TYR A 45 -4.60 -4.24 1.91
N GLU A 46 -5.81 -3.75 1.76
CA GLU A 46 -6.34 -2.74 2.66
C GLU A 46 -6.54 -3.27 4.07
N LYS A 47 -6.74 -4.57 4.19
CA LYS A 47 -6.90 -5.20 5.51
C LYS A 47 -5.58 -5.69 6.09
N GLY A 48 -4.51 -5.54 5.35
CA GLY A 48 -3.20 -5.98 5.81
C GLY A 48 -3.02 -7.48 5.80
N LYS A 49 -3.78 -8.17 4.97
CA LYS A 49 -3.72 -9.64 4.91
C LYS A 49 -2.77 -10.16 3.85
N SER A 50 -2.23 -9.28 3.02
CA SER A 50 -1.27 -9.66 2.00
C SER A 50 -0.20 -8.59 1.90
N GLU A 51 1.01 -9.01 1.62
CA GLU A 51 2.08 -8.10 1.27
C GLU A 51 1.86 -7.65 -0.15
N MET A 52 2.25 -6.42 -0.44
CA MET A 52 2.17 -5.91 -1.80
C MET A 52 3.50 -6.13 -2.49
N GLY A 53 3.43 -6.53 -3.75
CA GLY A 53 4.63 -6.67 -4.55
C GLY A 53 5.16 -5.32 -4.98
N ALA A 54 6.39 -5.32 -5.47
CA ALA A 54 7.08 -4.09 -5.83
C ALA A 54 6.34 -3.32 -6.92
N GLU A 55 5.73 -4.02 -7.85
CA GLU A 55 5.05 -3.36 -8.95
C GLU A 55 3.85 -2.57 -8.48
N VAL A 56 3.08 -3.12 -7.57
CA VAL A 56 1.92 -2.42 -7.03
C VAL A 56 2.38 -1.23 -6.19
N LEU A 57 3.42 -1.41 -5.40
CA LEU A 57 3.97 -0.31 -4.61
C LEU A 57 4.42 0.83 -5.49
N LEU A 58 5.06 0.50 -6.60
CA LEU A 58 5.54 1.52 -7.52
C LEU A 58 4.38 2.28 -8.14
N ARG A 59 3.31 1.59 -8.51
CA ARG A 59 2.14 2.25 -9.07
C ARG A 59 1.49 3.19 -8.07
N ILE A 60 1.38 2.76 -6.83
CA ILE A 60 0.83 3.60 -5.76
C ILE A 60 1.70 4.83 -5.59
N SER A 61 3.00 4.63 -5.50
CA SER A 61 3.94 5.72 -5.32
C SER A 61 3.79 6.76 -6.42
N ARG A 62 3.71 6.32 -7.65
CA ARG A 62 3.64 7.24 -8.77
C ARG A 62 2.28 7.91 -8.89
N GLN A 63 1.24 7.17 -8.62
CA GLN A 63 -0.10 7.72 -8.76
C GLN A 63 -0.38 8.82 -7.75
N PHE A 64 0.13 8.67 -6.54
CA PHE A 64 -0.15 9.61 -5.48
C PHE A 64 1.00 10.53 -5.14
N GLY A 65 2.12 10.39 -5.82
CA GLY A 65 3.27 11.23 -5.53
C GLY A 65 3.88 10.99 -4.16
N LYS A 66 3.76 9.78 -3.66
CA LYS A 66 4.32 9.41 -2.36
C LYS A 66 5.49 8.48 -2.58
N SER A 67 6.52 8.59 -1.73
CA SER A 67 7.65 7.69 -1.85
C SER A 67 7.23 6.28 -1.46
N MET A 68 7.94 5.30 -1.97
CA MET A 68 7.68 3.92 -1.55
C MET A 68 7.97 3.76 -0.08
N GLU A 69 8.95 4.50 0.43
CA GLU A 69 9.22 4.45 1.85
C GLU A 69 8.03 4.94 2.66
N TRP A 70 7.39 6.03 2.22
CA TRP A 70 6.23 6.51 2.93
C TRP A 70 5.11 5.47 2.93
N VAL A 71 4.89 4.82 1.79
CA VAL A 71 3.84 3.81 1.72
C VAL A 71 4.12 2.69 2.72
N LEU A 72 5.37 2.27 2.80
CA LEU A 72 5.74 1.13 3.63
C LEU A 72 5.90 1.47 5.10
N THR A 73 6.34 2.68 5.43
CA THR A 73 6.68 3.01 6.82
C THR A 73 5.90 4.18 7.38
N GLY A 74 5.29 4.98 6.53
CA GLY A 74 4.62 6.20 6.98
C GLY A 74 5.58 7.35 7.19
N GLU A 75 6.85 7.17 6.87
CA GLU A 75 7.84 8.23 7.07
C GLU A 75 8.28 8.77 5.73
N ASP A 76 8.25 10.09 5.62
CA ASP A 76 8.64 10.72 4.40
C ASP A 76 10.00 11.36 4.58
N ARG A 77 10.94 10.96 3.77
CA ARG A 77 12.27 11.47 3.91
C ARG A 77 12.69 12.31 2.78
#